data_a87259fac19768e2e1dbb0f46f1b3735
#
_entry.id   a87259fac19768e2e1dbb0f46f1b3735
#
_cell.length_a   1.000
_cell.length_b   1.000
_cell.length_c   1.000
_cell.angle_alpha   90.00
_cell.angle_beta   90.00
_cell.angle_gamma   90.00
#
_symmetry.space_group_name_H-M   'P 1'
#
loop_
_entity.id
_entity.type
_entity.pdbx_description
1 polymer ?
#
loop_
_entity_poly.entity_id
_entity_poly.type
_entity_poly.pdbx_seq_one_letter_code
_entity_poly.pdbx_strand_id
1 'polypeptide(L)'
;MAKRILYKNHCTPQEQVGSTDRYYLDSDCGRKLTGSNIYELGSDTTATNTITSSAAIGTTIDFIAVTATSISSGTVLISLDGGTTSIIQLLEGECFASKIASGAAPYVTISGTATVDYMTGT
;
A
#
# COMPACT_ATOMS: atom_id res chain seq x y z
N MET A 1 14.07 22.27 4.25
CA MET A 1 14.31 21.33 3.14
C MET A 1 13.09 20.42 3.01
N ALA A 2 12.53 20.34 1.82
CA ALA A 2 11.37 19.50 1.61
C ALA A 2 11.77 18.01 1.69
N LYS A 3 10.92 17.21 2.32
CA LYS A 3 11.07 15.77 2.32
C LYS A 3 10.46 15.17 1.07
N ARG A 4 11.03 14.09 0.62
CA ARG A 4 10.56 13.38 -0.57
C ARG A 4 10.31 11.91 -0.23
N ILE A 5 9.27 11.38 -0.84
CA ILE A 5 8.99 9.96 -0.82
C ILE A 5 9.17 9.43 -2.23
N LEU A 6 10.08 8.49 -2.39
CA LEU A 6 10.23 7.74 -3.63
C LEU A 6 9.52 6.41 -3.45
N TYR A 7 8.55 6.15 -4.30
CA TYR A 7 7.91 4.86 -4.34
C TYR A 7 7.87 4.31 -5.76
N LYS A 8 7.87 3.01 -5.87
CA LYS A 8 7.85 2.32 -7.16
C LYS A 8 6.86 1.17 -7.11
N ASN A 9 5.97 1.16 -8.07
CA ASN A 9 5.08 0.04 -8.33
C ASN A 9 5.53 -0.68 -9.58
N HIS A 10 5.64 -1.99 -9.51
CA HIS A 10 6.03 -2.83 -10.63
C HIS A 10 5.14 -4.05 -10.69
N CYS A 11 4.58 -4.30 -11.86
CA CYS A 11 3.79 -5.49 -12.11
C CYS A 11 4.20 -6.07 -13.46
N THR A 12 4.52 -7.35 -13.46
CA THR A 12 4.86 -8.06 -14.69
C THR A 12 3.95 -9.28 -14.77
N PRO A 13 2.79 -9.16 -15.45
CA PRO A 13 1.92 -10.29 -15.65
C PRO A 13 2.63 -11.36 -16.48
N GLN A 14 2.61 -12.58 -15.98
CA GLN A 14 3.25 -13.69 -16.68
C GLN A 14 2.47 -14.97 -16.46
N GLU A 15 2.64 -15.89 -17.39
CA GLU A 15 2.05 -17.21 -17.34
C GLU A 15 3.16 -18.24 -17.36
N GLN A 16 3.07 -19.23 -16.50
CA GLN A 16 3.98 -20.36 -16.53
C GLN A 16 3.38 -21.49 -17.36
N VAL A 17 4.12 -21.91 -18.40
CA VAL A 17 3.74 -23.03 -19.27
C VAL A 17 4.81 -24.12 -19.13
N GLY A 18 4.48 -25.19 -18.41
CA GLY A 18 5.45 -26.20 -18.04
C GLY A 18 6.49 -25.63 -17.07
N SER A 19 7.77 -25.64 -17.46
CA SER A 19 8.85 -25.02 -16.69
C SER A 19 9.28 -23.66 -17.24
N THR A 20 8.55 -23.14 -18.23
CA THR A 20 8.87 -21.85 -18.88
C THR A 20 7.87 -20.80 -18.49
N ASP A 21 8.39 -19.66 -17.99
CA ASP A 21 7.55 -18.50 -17.72
C ASP A 21 7.29 -17.75 -19.01
N ARG A 22 6.04 -17.39 -19.23
CA ARG A 22 5.64 -16.52 -20.34
C ARG A 22 4.99 -15.26 -19.78
N TYR A 23 5.29 -14.13 -20.39
CA TYR A 23 4.55 -12.93 -20.09
C TYR A 23 3.12 -13.08 -20.59
N TYR A 24 2.17 -12.96 -19.67
CA TYR A 24 0.75 -13.07 -19.95
C TYR A 24 0.28 -12.01 -20.94
N LEU A 25 0.76 -10.80 -20.74
CA LEU A 25 0.62 -9.70 -21.68
C LEU A 25 2.00 -9.38 -22.25
N ASP A 26 2.06 -8.78 -23.41
CA ASP A 26 3.35 -8.46 -23.99
C ASP A 26 4.15 -7.48 -23.10
N SER A 27 5.43 -7.33 -23.42
CA SER A 27 6.35 -6.52 -22.62
C SER A 27 5.92 -5.05 -22.51
N ASP A 28 5.19 -4.52 -23.48
CA ASP A 28 4.72 -3.15 -23.44
C ASP A 28 3.64 -2.95 -22.40
N CYS A 29 2.75 -3.92 -22.26
CA CYS A 29 1.74 -3.89 -21.20
C CYS A 29 2.41 -3.95 -19.82
N GLY A 30 3.39 -4.79 -19.63
CA GLY A 30 4.17 -4.86 -18.40
C GLY A 30 4.83 -3.53 -18.08
N ARG A 31 5.37 -2.84 -19.06
CA ARG A 31 5.96 -1.52 -18.85
C ARG A 31 4.94 -0.47 -18.41
N LYS A 32 3.74 -0.54 -18.92
CA LYS A 32 2.67 0.40 -18.53
C LYS A 32 2.27 0.23 -17.07
N LEU A 33 2.49 -0.94 -16.50
CA LEU A 33 2.20 -1.23 -15.11
C LEU A 33 3.39 -0.94 -14.19
N THR A 34 4.50 -0.47 -14.73
CA THR A 34 5.67 -0.07 -13.96
C THR A 34 5.67 1.43 -13.76
N GLY A 35 5.79 1.87 -12.53
CA GLY A 35 5.86 3.27 -12.21
C GLY A 35 6.85 3.57 -11.11
N SER A 36 7.50 4.71 -11.21
CA SER A 36 8.29 5.29 -10.14
C SER A 36 7.91 6.75 -10.02
N ASN A 37 7.63 7.18 -8.81
CA ASN A 37 7.28 8.56 -8.54
C ASN A 37 8.09 9.09 -7.38
N ILE A 38 8.46 10.36 -7.47
CA ILE A 38 8.98 11.10 -6.33
C ILE A 38 7.86 12.01 -5.89
N TYR A 39 7.41 11.81 -4.66
CA TYR A 39 6.40 12.66 -4.06
C TYR A 39 7.08 13.58 -3.07
N GLU A 40 6.95 14.88 -3.29
CA GLU A 40 7.47 15.91 -2.40
C GLU A 40 6.35 16.32 -1.45
N LEU A 41 6.60 16.18 -0.15
CA LEU A 41 5.59 16.50 0.86
C LEU A 41 5.41 18.01 0.95
N GLY A 42 4.16 18.46 1.05
CA GLY A 42 3.80 19.87 1.17
C GLY A 42 4.19 20.47 2.53
N SER A 43 4.26 19.64 3.54
CA SER A 43 4.84 19.98 4.83
C SER A 43 5.80 18.85 5.22
N ASP A 44 6.79 19.12 6.03
CA ASP A 44 7.76 18.10 6.46
C ASP A 44 7.17 17.11 7.46
N THR A 45 5.87 16.84 7.38
CA THR A 45 5.15 15.99 8.33
C THR A 45 5.09 14.55 7.84
N THR A 46 5.69 13.66 8.60
CA THR A 46 5.54 12.22 8.43
C THR A 46 5.24 11.60 9.79
N ALA A 47 4.44 10.55 9.78
CA ALA A 47 4.18 9.76 10.97
C ALA A 47 4.36 8.28 10.63
N THR A 48 4.96 7.54 11.56
CA THR A 48 5.10 6.09 11.46
C THR A 48 4.54 5.46 12.72
N ASN A 49 3.93 4.30 12.58
CA ASN A 49 3.35 3.58 13.72
C ASN A 49 3.21 2.10 13.42
N THR A 50 3.07 1.33 14.48
CA THR A 50 2.76 -0.10 14.44
C THR A 50 1.44 -0.33 15.14
N ILE A 51 0.52 -1.04 14.48
CA ILE A 51 -0.78 -1.37 15.04
C ILE A 51 -1.02 -2.88 15.02
N THR A 52 -1.82 -3.34 15.97
CA THR A 52 -2.25 -4.75 16.07
C THR A 52 -3.76 -4.89 16.09
N SER A 53 -4.47 -3.79 15.91
CA SER A 53 -5.93 -3.76 15.83
C SER A 53 -6.36 -2.74 14.78
N SER A 54 -7.59 -2.87 14.29
CA SER A 54 -8.15 -1.97 13.30
C SER A 54 -8.10 -0.51 13.76
N ALA A 55 -7.68 0.38 12.89
CA ALA A 55 -7.55 1.79 13.22
C ALA A 55 -7.55 2.67 11.96
N ALA A 56 -7.98 3.92 12.14
CA ALA A 56 -7.73 4.97 11.17
C ALA A 56 -6.26 5.33 11.20
N ILE A 57 -5.65 5.50 10.03
CA ILE A 57 -4.21 5.77 9.93
C ILE A 57 -3.88 7.20 9.53
N GLY A 58 -4.88 8.06 9.43
CA GLY A 58 -4.68 9.49 9.20
C GLY A 58 -5.94 10.16 8.69
N THR A 59 -5.98 11.46 8.76
CA THR A 59 -7.14 12.26 8.31
C THR A 59 -6.79 13.32 7.27
N THR A 60 -5.67 14.00 7.41
CA THR A 60 -5.21 15.03 6.49
C THR A 60 -3.85 14.64 5.92
N ILE A 61 -3.85 13.57 5.15
CA ILE A 61 -2.62 12.99 4.61
C ILE A 61 -2.75 12.83 3.10
N ASP A 62 -1.62 12.88 2.42
CA ASP A 62 -1.53 12.78 0.96
C ASP A 62 -0.83 11.52 0.50
N PHE A 63 -0.17 10.82 1.42
CA PHE A 63 0.59 9.61 1.12
C PHE A 63 0.46 8.60 2.23
N ILE A 64 0.33 7.33 1.86
CA ILE A 64 0.36 6.20 2.80
C ILE A 64 1.31 5.12 2.31
N ALA A 65 1.94 4.44 3.25
CA ALA A 65 2.63 3.18 3.02
C ALA A 65 2.27 2.25 4.16
N VAL A 66 1.74 1.08 3.85
CA VAL A 66 1.22 0.12 4.82
C VAL A 66 1.83 -1.23 4.53
N THR A 67 2.41 -1.86 5.55
CA THR A 67 3.01 -3.19 5.43
C THR A 67 2.39 -4.13 6.46
N ALA A 68 1.89 -5.26 6.01
CA ALA A 68 1.47 -6.35 6.90
C ALA A 68 2.70 -7.16 7.31
N THR A 69 3.29 -6.82 8.46
CA THR A 69 4.56 -7.43 8.90
C THR A 69 4.39 -8.84 9.39
N SER A 70 3.25 -9.16 10.00
CA SER A 70 2.90 -10.54 10.36
C SER A 70 1.41 -10.74 10.36
N ILE A 71 0.97 -11.93 9.94
CA ILE A 71 -0.44 -12.34 9.99
C ILE A 71 -0.48 -13.76 10.55
N SER A 72 -0.87 -13.89 11.81
CA SER A 72 -1.03 -15.22 12.44
C SER A 72 -2.37 -15.83 12.11
N SER A 73 -3.41 -15.01 11.99
CA SER A 73 -4.75 -15.44 11.59
C SER A 73 -5.54 -14.25 11.04
N GLY A 74 -6.54 -14.54 10.23
CA GLY A 74 -7.43 -13.54 9.69
C GLY A 74 -6.84 -12.77 8.50
N THR A 75 -7.27 -11.52 8.34
CA THR A 75 -6.95 -10.70 7.19
C THR A 75 -6.53 -9.29 7.58
N VAL A 76 -5.75 -8.66 6.70
CA VAL A 76 -5.43 -7.24 6.77
C VAL A 76 -5.99 -6.58 5.52
N LEU A 77 -6.92 -5.65 5.72
CA LEU A 77 -7.62 -4.97 4.64
C LEU A 77 -7.42 -3.46 4.78
N ILE A 78 -7.36 -2.78 3.66
CA ILE A 78 -7.23 -1.32 3.62
C ILE A 78 -8.44 -0.73 2.91
N SER A 79 -9.02 0.29 3.51
CA SER A 79 -10.03 1.14 2.88
C SER A 79 -9.56 2.58 2.80
N LEU A 80 -10.19 3.37 1.95
CA LEU A 80 -9.92 4.80 1.82
C LEU A 80 -11.14 5.65 2.18
N ASP A 81 -12.18 5.02 2.71
CA ASP A 81 -13.45 5.65 3.06
C ASP A 81 -13.83 5.46 4.54
N GLY A 82 -12.83 5.39 5.41
CA GLY A 82 -13.03 5.28 6.85
C GLY A 82 -13.39 3.88 7.34
N GLY A 83 -13.13 2.86 6.54
CA GLY A 83 -13.39 1.47 6.91
C GLY A 83 -14.72 0.92 6.40
N THR A 84 -15.45 1.67 5.58
CA THR A 84 -16.74 1.25 5.03
C THR A 84 -16.55 0.20 3.94
N THR A 85 -15.66 0.47 2.99
CA THR A 85 -15.41 -0.43 1.84
C THR A 85 -13.93 -0.78 1.77
N SER A 86 -13.58 -2.00 2.06
CA SER A 86 -12.20 -2.48 1.92
C SER A 86 -11.92 -2.80 0.47
N ILE A 87 -10.85 -2.23 -0.07
CA ILE A 87 -10.50 -2.36 -1.48
C ILE A 87 -9.16 -3.04 -1.70
N ILE A 88 -8.33 -3.15 -0.67
CA ILE A 88 -7.00 -3.73 -0.75
C ILE A 88 -6.86 -4.77 0.36
N GLN A 89 -6.35 -5.95 0.00
CA GLN A 89 -5.96 -6.97 0.96
C GLN A 89 -4.46 -7.17 0.89
N LEU A 90 -3.80 -7.17 2.04
CA LEU A 90 -2.38 -7.49 2.15
C LEU A 90 -2.20 -8.87 2.76
N LEU A 91 -1.33 -9.66 2.14
CA LEU A 91 -0.82 -10.89 2.72
C LEU A 91 0.43 -10.57 3.56
N GLU A 92 0.87 -11.53 4.37
CA GLU A 92 2.06 -11.34 5.20
C GLU A 92 3.27 -10.94 4.37
N GLY A 93 3.93 -9.88 4.78
CA GLY A 93 5.09 -9.30 4.09
C GLY A 93 4.76 -8.37 2.94
N GLU A 94 3.50 -8.25 2.55
CA GLU A 94 3.13 -7.34 1.46
C GLU A 94 2.99 -5.89 1.94
N CYS A 95 3.24 -4.97 1.01
CA CYS A 95 3.17 -3.54 1.24
C CYS A 95 2.30 -2.88 0.17
N PHE A 96 1.53 -1.90 0.60
CA PHE A 96 0.83 -0.97 -0.28
C PHE A 96 1.35 0.44 -0.01
N ALA A 97 1.78 1.13 -1.05
CA ALA A 97 2.26 2.50 -0.95
C ALA A 97 1.71 3.33 -2.11
N SER A 98 1.15 4.48 -1.80
CA SER A 98 0.62 5.36 -2.83
C SER A 98 0.38 6.78 -2.31
N LYS A 99 0.41 7.73 -3.24
CA LYS A 99 -0.22 9.02 -3.05
C LYS A 99 -1.73 8.81 -3.09
N ILE A 100 -2.45 9.46 -2.19
CA ILE A 100 -3.91 9.36 -2.10
C ILE A 100 -4.56 10.72 -2.32
N ALA A 101 -5.83 10.69 -2.72
CA ALA A 101 -6.59 11.89 -2.98
C ALA A 101 -6.88 12.67 -1.70
N SER A 102 -6.98 13.99 -1.84
CA SER A 102 -7.47 14.85 -0.77
C SER A 102 -8.87 14.39 -0.33
N GLY A 103 -9.09 14.32 0.97
CA GLY A 103 -10.35 13.87 1.54
C GLY A 103 -10.47 12.36 1.72
N ALA A 104 -9.50 11.59 1.29
CA ALA A 104 -9.46 10.15 1.60
C ALA A 104 -9.31 9.95 3.11
N ALA A 105 -9.94 8.90 3.63
CA ALA A 105 -9.89 8.50 5.03
C ALA A 105 -9.32 7.08 5.15
N PRO A 106 -7.99 6.93 5.06
CA PRO A 106 -7.37 5.60 5.12
C PRO A 106 -7.63 4.90 6.44
N TYR A 107 -7.99 3.64 6.35
CA TYR A 107 -8.32 2.81 7.50
C TYR A 107 -7.79 1.40 7.27
N VAL A 108 -7.18 0.83 8.29
CA VAL A 108 -6.72 -0.56 8.27
C VAL A 108 -7.67 -1.39 9.11
N THR A 109 -8.23 -2.43 8.52
CA THR A 109 -9.09 -3.39 9.21
C THR A 109 -8.30 -4.68 9.43
N ILE A 110 -8.09 -5.03 10.68
CA ILE A 110 -7.44 -6.28 11.06
C ILE A 110 -8.51 -7.21 11.63
N SER A 111 -8.68 -8.35 10.94
CA SER A 111 -9.53 -9.44 11.39
C SER A 111 -8.62 -10.58 11.85
N GLY A 112 -8.72 -10.98 13.10
CA GLY A 112 -7.82 -11.98 13.68
C GLY A 112 -6.59 -11.34 14.34
N THR A 113 -5.43 -11.97 14.16
CA THR A 113 -4.17 -11.54 14.78
C THR A 113 -3.15 -11.19 13.73
N ALA A 114 -2.79 -9.92 13.67
CA ALA A 114 -1.81 -9.40 12.70
C ALA A 114 -1.10 -8.17 13.27
N THR A 115 0.07 -7.89 12.73
CA THR A 115 0.84 -6.68 13.01
C THR A 115 1.04 -5.91 11.71
N VAL A 116 0.75 -4.63 11.74
CA VAL A 116 0.82 -3.75 10.58
C VAL A 116 1.66 -2.53 10.93
N ASP A 117 2.66 -2.26 10.12
CA ASP A 117 3.42 -1.01 10.17
C ASP A 117 2.90 -0.07 9.09
N TYR A 118 2.77 1.19 9.42
CA TYR A 118 2.39 2.17 8.41
C TYR A 118 3.18 3.47 8.55
N MET A 119 3.26 4.18 7.44
CA MET A 119 3.78 5.53 7.35
C MET A 119 2.76 6.40 6.62
N THR A 120 2.57 7.61 7.12
CA THR A 120 1.73 8.62 6.48
C THR A 120 2.54 9.88 6.23
N GLY A 121 2.14 10.67 5.23
CA GLY A 121 2.81 11.91 4.92
C GLY A 121 1.85 12.97 4.37
N THR A 122 2.23 14.22 4.56
CA THR A 122 1.52 15.38 4.02
C THR A 122 2.45 16.24 3.18
#